data_5131480b72afc0313b2f2c21b8058d55
#
_entry.id   5131480b72afc0313b2f2c21b8058d55
#
_cell.length_a   1.000
_cell.length_b   1.000
_cell.length_c   1.000
_cell.angle_alpha   90.00
_cell.angle_beta   90.00
_cell.angle_gamma   90.00
#
_symmetry.space_group_name_H-M   'P 1'
#
loop_
_entity.id
_entity.type
_entity.pdbx_description
1 polymer ?
#
loop_
_entity_poly.entity_id
_entity_poly.type
_entity_poly.pdbx_seq_one_letter_code
_entity_poly.pdbx_strand_id
1 'polypeptide(L)'
;MTTYEDFQRATLFFDAKDYAGAARLLAPIAAENPGNRAVRELLARAYFHSAQLGRAEDAFRRLVDLDPCNGWAYEALARTLERRSRHGEARTYRNMAQAMGVDPADKVDVSLTAANLA
;
A
#
# COMPACT_ATOMS: atom_id res chain seq x y z
N MET A 1 24.25 -0.66 7.38
CA MET A 1 23.50 -1.40 6.35
C MET A 1 23.08 -0.45 5.24
N THR A 2 23.06 -0.96 4.01
CA THR A 2 22.56 -0.16 2.89
C THR A 2 21.04 -0.14 2.87
N THR A 3 20.49 0.87 2.21
CA THR A 3 19.04 0.96 1.99
C THR A 3 18.51 -0.29 1.29
N TYR A 4 19.27 -0.84 0.34
CA TYR A 4 18.89 -2.05 -0.38
C TYR A 4 18.78 -3.25 0.56
N GLU A 5 19.76 -3.42 1.47
CA GLU A 5 19.73 -4.50 2.45
C GLU A 5 18.56 -4.36 3.40
N ASP A 6 18.26 -3.15 3.85
CA ASP A 6 17.11 -2.88 4.71
C ASP A 6 15.79 -3.19 4.01
N PHE A 7 15.70 -2.86 2.72
CA PHE A 7 14.52 -3.19 1.93
C PHE A 7 14.36 -4.71 1.79
N GLN A 8 15.47 -5.43 1.56
CA GLN A 8 15.41 -6.89 1.48
C GLN A 8 14.94 -7.51 2.80
N ARG A 9 15.42 -6.99 3.94
CA ARG A 9 14.98 -7.46 5.25
C ARG A 9 13.49 -7.19 5.46
N ALA A 10 13.04 -6.01 5.06
CA ALA A 10 11.63 -5.66 5.16
C ALA A 10 10.76 -6.61 4.33
N THR A 11 11.23 -6.97 3.13
CA THR A 11 10.55 -7.92 2.28
C THR A 11 10.42 -9.29 2.96
N LEU A 12 11.49 -9.75 3.61
CA LEU A 12 11.45 -11.01 4.35
C LEU A 12 10.44 -10.96 5.49
N PHE A 13 10.39 -9.85 6.22
CA PHE A 13 9.40 -9.68 7.29
C PHE A 13 7.98 -9.68 6.73
N PHE A 14 7.77 -8.99 5.61
CA PHE A 14 6.47 -8.96 4.95
C PHE A 14 6.04 -10.37 4.52
N ASP A 15 6.93 -11.11 3.89
CA ASP A 15 6.64 -12.46 3.41
C ASP A 15 6.38 -13.45 4.58
N ALA A 16 7.01 -13.20 5.72
CA ALA A 16 6.78 -13.95 6.95
C ALA A 16 5.51 -13.50 7.69
N LYS A 17 4.76 -12.55 7.13
CA LYS A 17 3.55 -11.97 7.71
C LYS A 17 3.81 -11.15 8.99
N ASP A 18 5.05 -10.74 9.22
CA ASP A 18 5.37 -9.75 10.25
C ASP A 18 5.24 -8.35 9.65
N TYR A 19 3.99 -7.95 9.45
CA TYR A 19 3.70 -6.70 8.76
C TYR A 19 4.10 -5.48 9.58
N ALA A 20 3.94 -5.54 10.89
CA ALA A 20 4.37 -4.44 11.77
C ALA A 20 5.89 -4.28 11.72
N GLY A 21 6.63 -5.39 11.73
CA GLY A 21 8.09 -5.37 11.59
C GLY A 21 8.53 -4.83 10.25
N ALA A 22 7.86 -5.25 9.18
CA ALA A 22 8.13 -4.74 7.84
C ALA A 22 7.90 -3.22 7.78
N ALA A 23 6.81 -2.73 8.35
CA ALA A 23 6.52 -1.30 8.36
C ALA A 23 7.58 -0.50 9.11
N ARG A 24 8.07 -1.00 10.24
CA ARG A 24 9.13 -0.33 10.99
C ARG A 24 10.41 -0.19 10.18
N LEU A 25 10.74 -1.19 9.37
CA LEU A 25 11.92 -1.12 8.50
C LEU A 25 11.69 -0.22 7.30
N LEU A 26 10.49 -0.23 6.73
CA LEU A 26 10.18 0.49 5.49
C LEU A 26 9.98 1.98 5.70
N ALA A 27 9.45 2.41 6.85
CA ALA A 27 9.13 3.81 7.06
C ALA A 27 10.36 4.73 6.92
N PRO A 28 11.53 4.43 7.52
CA PRO A 28 12.72 5.25 7.30
C PRO A 28 13.19 5.24 5.85
N ILE A 29 13.09 4.10 5.18
CA ILE A 29 13.49 3.97 3.77
C ILE A 29 12.62 4.87 2.90
N ALA A 30 11.31 4.86 3.13
CA ALA A 30 10.38 5.70 2.39
C ALA A 30 10.65 7.19 2.64
N ALA A 31 11.00 7.56 3.87
CA ALA A 31 11.32 8.94 4.22
C ALA A 31 12.58 9.42 3.49
N GLU A 32 13.59 8.57 3.35
CA GLU A 32 14.83 8.90 2.64
C GLU A 32 14.68 8.87 1.12
N ASN A 33 13.71 8.11 0.62
CA ASN A 33 13.50 7.91 -0.82
C ASN A 33 12.03 8.16 -1.17
N PRO A 34 11.53 9.40 -1.01
CA PRO A 34 10.10 9.68 -1.09
C PRO A 34 9.48 9.41 -2.45
N GLY A 35 10.27 9.38 -3.51
CA GLY A 35 9.78 9.08 -4.86
C GLY A 35 9.80 7.60 -5.23
N ASN A 36 10.24 6.72 -4.33
CA ASN A 36 10.32 5.29 -4.64
C ASN A 36 8.96 4.62 -4.43
N ARG A 37 8.27 4.35 -5.53
CA ARG A 37 6.91 3.77 -5.48
C ARG A 37 6.89 2.37 -4.88
N ALA A 38 7.88 1.54 -5.18
CA ALA A 38 7.93 0.17 -4.67
C ALA A 38 7.99 0.15 -3.14
N VAL A 39 8.83 0.99 -2.56
CA VAL A 39 8.95 1.12 -1.11
C VAL A 39 7.63 1.62 -0.51
N ARG A 40 7.04 2.65 -1.10
CA ARG A 40 5.78 3.21 -0.60
C ARG A 40 4.63 2.23 -0.71
N GLU A 41 4.59 1.46 -1.77
CA GLU A 41 3.55 0.45 -1.97
C GLU A 41 3.66 -0.65 -0.91
N LEU A 42 4.86 -1.16 -0.68
CA LEU A 42 5.07 -2.21 0.31
C LEU A 42 4.77 -1.69 1.72
N LEU A 43 5.17 -0.45 2.02
CA LEU A 43 4.88 0.19 3.30
C LEU A 43 3.37 0.32 3.53
N ALA A 44 2.63 0.80 2.52
CA ALA A 44 1.19 0.95 2.62
C ALA A 44 0.51 -0.39 2.89
N ARG A 45 0.94 -1.44 2.20
CA ARG A 45 0.42 -2.79 2.41
C ARG A 45 0.73 -3.30 3.81
N ALA A 46 1.94 -3.04 4.30
CA ALA A 46 2.33 -3.46 5.65
C ALA A 46 1.48 -2.76 6.71
N TYR A 47 1.21 -1.47 6.55
CA TYR A 47 0.31 -0.76 7.44
C TYR A 47 -1.11 -1.32 7.40
N PHE A 48 -1.62 -1.60 6.19
CA PHE A 48 -2.95 -2.16 6.02
C PHE A 48 -3.10 -3.50 6.74
N HIS A 49 -2.17 -4.41 6.52
CA HIS A 49 -2.23 -5.75 7.11
C HIS A 49 -1.96 -5.77 8.60
N SER A 50 -1.25 -4.79 9.13
CA SER A 50 -1.04 -4.67 10.58
C SER A 50 -2.14 -3.85 11.25
N ALA A 51 -3.23 -3.56 10.53
CA ALA A 51 -4.37 -2.80 11.00
C ALA A 51 -4.04 -1.37 11.45
N GLN A 52 -2.93 -0.82 10.95
CA GLN A 52 -2.58 0.59 11.17
C GLN A 52 -3.25 1.44 10.10
N LEU A 53 -4.58 1.51 10.17
CA LEU A 53 -5.40 1.99 9.05
C LEU A 53 -5.23 3.48 8.76
N GLY A 54 -4.99 4.30 9.77
CA GLY A 54 -4.70 5.72 9.56
C GLY A 54 -3.41 5.93 8.78
N ARG A 55 -2.37 5.19 9.13
CA ARG A 55 -1.09 5.23 8.42
C ARG A 55 -1.20 4.63 7.03
N ALA A 56 -1.99 3.56 6.89
CA ALA A 56 -2.24 2.96 5.58
C ALA A 56 -2.94 3.96 4.65
N GLU A 57 -3.94 4.66 5.15
CA GLU A 57 -4.64 5.68 4.37
C GLU A 57 -3.66 6.74 3.87
N ASP A 58 -2.84 7.29 4.76
CA ASP A 58 -1.86 8.31 4.37
C ASP A 58 -0.87 7.77 3.34
N ALA A 59 -0.41 6.53 3.52
CA ALA A 59 0.54 5.91 2.61
C ALA A 59 -0.08 5.69 1.21
N PHE A 60 -1.32 5.22 1.14
CA PHE A 60 -2.01 5.05 -0.14
C PHE A 60 -2.31 6.40 -0.82
N ARG A 61 -2.64 7.44 -0.05
CA ARG A 61 -2.85 8.78 -0.61
C ARG A 61 -1.56 9.33 -1.25
N ARG A 62 -0.42 9.11 -0.60
CA ARG A 62 0.88 9.50 -1.18
C ARG A 62 1.18 8.72 -2.45
N LEU A 63 0.82 7.43 -2.49
CA LEU A 63 1.02 6.61 -3.67
C LEU A 63 0.18 7.10 -4.84
N VAL A 64 -1.07 7.49 -4.59
CA VAL A 64 -1.95 8.09 -5.59
C VAL A 64 -1.37 9.40 -6.11
N ASP A 65 -0.80 10.22 -5.21
CA ASP A 65 -0.16 11.48 -5.61
C ASP A 65 1.06 11.25 -6.49
N LEU A 66 1.84 10.22 -6.20
CA LEU A 66 3.02 9.88 -7.00
C LEU A 66 2.65 9.32 -8.36
N ASP A 67 1.56 8.58 -8.44
CA ASP A 67 1.13 7.91 -9.67
C ASP A 67 -0.39 7.98 -9.79
N PRO A 68 -0.91 9.12 -10.29
CA PRO A 68 -2.36 9.31 -10.39
C PRO A 68 -3.08 8.35 -11.34
N CYS A 69 -2.32 7.60 -12.14
CA CYS A 69 -2.88 6.60 -13.06
C CYS A 69 -2.87 5.19 -12.48
N ASN A 70 -2.48 5.03 -11.23
CA ASN A 70 -2.41 3.72 -10.58
C ASN A 70 -3.77 3.33 -10.00
N GLY A 71 -4.59 2.66 -10.83
CA GLY A 71 -5.93 2.22 -10.42
C GLY A 71 -5.90 1.31 -9.20
N TRP A 72 -4.87 0.47 -9.07
CA TRP A 72 -4.71 -0.39 -7.91
C TRP A 72 -4.63 0.42 -6.61
N ALA A 73 -3.88 1.53 -6.63
CA ALA A 73 -3.73 2.37 -5.44
C ALA A 73 -5.06 3.01 -5.02
N TYR A 74 -5.88 3.42 -5.97
CA TYR A 74 -7.22 3.94 -5.67
C TYR A 74 -8.11 2.87 -5.03
N GLU A 75 -8.07 1.64 -5.55
CA GLU A 75 -8.86 0.55 -4.98
C GLU A 75 -8.37 0.19 -3.56
N ALA A 76 -7.06 0.16 -3.36
CA ALA A 76 -6.49 -0.11 -2.04
C ALA A 76 -6.88 0.98 -1.04
N LEU A 77 -6.86 2.25 -1.47
CA LEU A 77 -7.32 3.36 -0.65
C LEU A 77 -8.80 3.21 -0.30
N ALA A 78 -9.64 2.84 -1.28
CA ALA A 78 -11.06 2.61 -1.04
C ALA A 78 -11.28 1.53 0.01
N ARG A 79 -10.55 0.42 -0.08
CA ARG A 79 -10.66 -0.67 0.92
C ARG A 79 -10.25 -0.20 2.31
N THR A 80 -9.20 0.61 2.40
CA THR A 80 -8.74 1.19 3.66
C THR A 80 -9.83 2.07 4.27
N LEU A 81 -10.44 2.92 3.46
CA LEU A 81 -11.52 3.81 3.90
C LEU A 81 -12.76 3.04 4.34
N GLU A 82 -13.10 1.95 3.65
CA GLU A 82 -14.20 1.08 4.07
C GLU A 82 -13.95 0.50 5.46
N ARG A 83 -12.75 0.03 5.70
CA ARG A 83 -12.40 -0.52 7.01
C ARG A 83 -12.42 0.54 8.10
N ARG A 84 -12.29 1.81 7.74
CA ARG A 84 -12.44 2.95 8.65
C ARG A 84 -13.86 3.48 8.69
N SER A 85 -14.82 2.76 8.10
CA SER A 85 -16.25 3.10 8.05
C SER A 85 -16.55 4.41 7.32
N ARG A 86 -15.67 4.81 6.40
CA ARG A 86 -15.84 6.01 5.58
C ARG A 86 -16.31 5.61 4.18
N HIS A 87 -17.53 5.09 4.12
CA HIS A 87 -18.06 4.42 2.91
C HIS A 87 -18.29 5.39 1.74
N GLY A 88 -18.67 6.63 2.00
CA GLY A 88 -18.88 7.63 0.96
C GLY A 88 -17.60 7.96 0.22
N GLU A 89 -16.52 8.23 0.97
CA GLU A 89 -15.21 8.49 0.36
C GLU A 89 -14.69 7.24 -0.36
N ALA A 90 -14.87 6.07 0.24
CA ALA A 90 -14.45 4.80 -0.38
C ALA A 90 -15.10 4.62 -1.74
N ARG A 91 -16.37 4.94 -1.87
CA ARG A 91 -17.09 4.84 -3.14
C ARG A 91 -16.48 5.75 -4.21
N THR A 92 -16.12 6.96 -3.83
CA THR A 92 -15.48 7.91 -4.77
C THR A 92 -14.19 7.31 -5.34
N TYR A 93 -13.32 6.80 -4.48
CA TYR A 93 -12.05 6.23 -4.93
C TYR A 93 -12.25 4.93 -5.70
N ARG A 94 -13.23 4.12 -5.32
CA ARG A 94 -13.56 2.92 -6.07
C ARG A 94 -14.04 3.23 -7.48
N ASN A 95 -14.86 4.26 -7.62
CA ASN A 95 -15.31 4.71 -8.94
C ASN A 95 -14.13 5.17 -9.80
N MET A 96 -13.16 5.86 -9.20
CA MET A 96 -11.95 6.26 -9.93
C MET A 96 -11.14 5.05 -10.38
N ALA A 97 -10.99 4.05 -9.51
CA ALA A 97 -10.29 2.81 -9.86
C ALA A 97 -10.96 2.10 -11.03
N GLN A 98 -12.29 2.00 -11.01
CA GLN A 98 -13.06 1.40 -12.10
C GLN A 98 -12.88 2.16 -13.41
N ALA A 99 -12.88 3.48 -13.35
CA ALA A 99 -12.65 4.31 -14.52
C ALA A 99 -11.26 4.09 -15.13
N MET A 100 -10.31 3.63 -14.33
CA MET A 100 -8.95 3.30 -14.76
C MET A 100 -8.79 1.85 -15.16
N GLY A 101 -9.89 1.08 -15.21
CA GLY A 101 -9.89 -0.29 -15.69
C GLY A 101 -9.75 -1.35 -14.62
N VAL A 102 -9.79 -0.99 -13.33
CA VAL A 102 -9.82 -1.99 -12.26
C VAL A 102 -11.22 -2.59 -12.20
N ASP A 103 -11.32 -3.89 -12.45
CA ASP A 103 -12.59 -4.60 -12.40
C ASP A 103 -12.97 -4.84 -10.93
N PRO A 104 -14.18 -4.45 -10.49
CA PRO A 104 -14.64 -4.74 -9.12
C PRO A 104 -14.63 -6.23 -8.79
N ALA A 105 -14.78 -7.10 -9.81
CA ALA A 105 -14.72 -8.54 -9.63
C ALA A 105 -13.28 -9.03 -9.48
N ASP A 106 -12.30 -8.28 -9.97
CA ASP A 106 -10.90 -8.57 -9.73
C ASP A 106 -10.58 -8.21 -8.29
N LYS A 107 -10.30 -9.22 -7.53
CA LYS A 107 -9.84 -8.99 -6.16
C LYS A 107 -8.49 -8.32 -6.23
N VAL A 108 -8.47 -7.01 -6.02
CA VAL A 108 -7.23 -6.32 -5.75
C VAL A 108 -6.73 -6.90 -4.44
N ASP A 109 -5.84 -7.85 -4.54
CA ASP A 109 -5.38 -8.60 -3.39
C ASP A 109 -4.29 -7.81 -2.68
N VAL A 110 -4.70 -7.06 -1.66
CA VAL A 110 -3.78 -6.29 -0.84
C VAL A 110 -2.90 -7.23 0.00
N SER A 111 -3.23 -8.52 0.02
CA SER A 111 -2.45 -9.52 0.74
C SER A 111 -1.36 -10.18 -0.11
N LEU A 112 -1.13 -9.69 -1.33
CA LEU A 112 -0.02 -10.18 -2.15
C LEU A 112 1.30 -10.03 -1.42
N THR A 113 2.15 -11.05 -1.52
CA THR A 113 3.50 -10.96 -0.98
C THR A 113 4.35 -10.03 -1.83
N ALA A 114 5.47 -9.56 -1.28
CA ALA A 114 6.39 -8.72 -2.03
C ALA A 114 6.91 -9.41 -3.30
N ALA A 115 7.04 -10.73 -3.29
CA ALA A 115 7.48 -11.50 -4.46
C ALA A 115 6.51 -11.37 -5.64
N ASN A 116 5.25 -11.11 -5.39
CA ASN A 116 4.22 -10.99 -6.42
C ASN A 116 4.15 -9.58 -7.03
N LEU A 117 4.96 -8.67 -6.54
CA LEU A 117 5.01 -7.29 -7.06
C LEU A 117 5.92 -7.15 -8.29
N ALA A 118 6.67 -8.16 -8.59
CA ALA A 118 7.61 -8.14 -9.72
C ALA A 118 6.88 -8.13 -11.05
#